data_1c3e47477d7a71ed483960ff07b54453
#
_entry.id   1c3e47477d7a71ed483960ff07b54453
#
_cell.length_a   1.000
_cell.length_b   1.000
_cell.length_c   1.000
_cell.angle_alpha   90.00
_cell.angle_beta   90.00
_cell.angle_gamma   90.00
#
_symmetry.space_group_name_H-M   'P 1'
#
loop_
_entity.id
_entity.type
_entity.pdbx_description
1 polymer ?
#
loop_
_entity_poly.entity_id
_entity_poly.type
_entity_poly.pdbx_seq_one_letter_code
_entity_poly.pdbx_strand_id
1 'polypeptide(L)'
;MARAKYIDSLLLSPQIENYSTLDQNDANSKIDILSSNLKLAQGWELSKGQKEAINLMLSSSNKYIAVEGIAGSGKTTMLEQAKLLYEAQGVNVIGMAFTGKAAEAMESEAAIFSQTIHKYLNHLSPTTTHNSWNFSSVKKAEAPEVWVVDESSMLTDHLLSNILEASEKRNAKVVFLGDPNQLLPIGTGNAFARMTRKDNEQVPTVRMREINRQEEGSNLRKTVEALSGKFENIEKQSPLSYIDDSIKEIPQRQYRLNSVIHEYCNYTVEQQDKSAILVARNNDRNELNSEIHNRLVEKGTLKNECLLTSVNQYGIESSNPYAIGEKVIFTKNDYKLKDTNGETVGIKNGQLGKIININGPKITVQTNTNQNVMLDTREYKHFDYGYAMTTFKAQGITVDNALIVHDSTQKNSNTRNKIYVDVSRAKKSVKIFTDDKEALVKQAKRFQQKITSSTFTPSIVKGKERKTTHVSKEKSKEI
;
A
#
# COMPACT_ATOMS: atom_id res chain seq x y z
N MET A 1 -24.42 5.39 7.15
CA MET A 1 -24.82 6.81 7.05
C MET A 1 -24.30 7.66 8.21
N ALA A 2 -24.58 7.35 9.49
CA ALA A 2 -24.18 8.20 10.63
C ALA A 2 -22.66 8.47 10.69
N ARG A 3 -21.82 7.46 10.53
CA ARG A 3 -20.35 7.61 10.61
C ARG A 3 -19.75 8.45 9.48
N ALA A 4 -20.26 8.31 8.24
CA ALA A 4 -19.80 9.15 7.12
C ALA A 4 -20.13 10.63 7.39
N LYS A 5 -21.33 10.93 7.88
CA LYS A 5 -21.72 12.29 8.28
C LYS A 5 -20.87 12.83 9.44
N TYR A 6 -20.51 11.96 10.38
CA TYR A 6 -19.62 12.31 11.49
C TYR A 6 -18.20 12.65 10.99
N ILE A 7 -17.65 11.84 10.09
CA ILE A 7 -16.37 12.14 9.44
C ILE A 7 -16.43 13.48 8.71
N ASP A 8 -17.49 13.67 7.91
CA ASP A 8 -17.67 14.92 7.17
C ASP A 8 -17.79 16.11 8.14
N SER A 9 -18.47 15.97 9.29
CA SER A 9 -18.54 17.02 10.30
C SER A 9 -17.20 17.36 10.94
N LEU A 10 -16.33 16.39 11.16
CA LEU A 10 -14.98 16.63 11.69
C LEU A 10 -14.07 17.29 10.64
N LEU A 11 -14.15 16.85 9.39
CA LEU A 11 -13.37 17.45 8.30
C LEU A 11 -13.82 18.89 7.97
N LEU A 12 -15.10 19.18 8.23
CA LEU A 12 -15.76 20.47 7.98
C LEU A 12 -15.70 21.44 9.16
N SER A 13 -15.29 20.99 10.35
CA SER A 13 -15.23 21.83 11.54
C SER A 13 -14.42 23.10 11.25
N PRO A 14 -14.95 24.29 11.53
CA PRO A 14 -14.19 25.52 11.38
C PRO A 14 -12.91 25.42 12.17
N GLN A 15 -11.78 25.55 11.49
CA GLN A 15 -10.49 25.44 12.15
C GLN A 15 -10.19 26.76 12.85
N ILE A 16 -10.27 26.77 14.18
CA ILE A 16 -10.03 27.95 15.01
C ILE A 16 -8.52 28.21 15.15
N GLU A 17 -7.70 27.14 15.04
CA GLU A 17 -6.25 27.25 15.15
C GLU A 17 -5.58 27.24 13.76
N ASN A 18 -4.49 28.00 13.62
CA ASN A 18 -3.68 27.96 12.42
C ASN A 18 -2.64 26.83 12.55
N TYR A 19 -2.71 25.85 11.64
CA TYR A 19 -1.80 24.70 11.58
C TYR A 19 -0.63 24.90 10.60
N SER A 20 -0.46 26.09 10.04
CA SER A 20 0.75 26.41 9.26
C SER A 20 1.95 26.58 10.18
N THR A 21 3.10 26.12 9.73
CA THR A 21 4.38 26.28 10.43
C THR A 21 5.24 27.37 9.77
N LEU A 22 4.98 27.63 8.51
CA LEU A 22 5.61 28.69 7.69
C LEU A 22 4.56 29.39 6.85
N ASP A 23 4.82 30.63 6.47
CA ASP A 23 4.08 31.21 5.36
C ASP A 23 4.52 30.60 4.01
N GLN A 24 3.73 30.82 2.96
CA GLN A 24 3.92 30.16 1.67
C GLN A 24 5.25 30.56 1.00
N ASN A 25 5.70 31.80 1.17
CA ASN A 25 6.94 32.30 0.54
C ASN A 25 8.16 31.73 1.25
N ASP A 26 8.16 31.73 2.59
CA ASP A 26 9.21 31.13 3.40
C ASP A 26 9.32 29.63 3.16
N ALA A 27 8.18 28.93 3.05
CA ALA A 27 8.16 27.51 2.71
C ALA A 27 8.80 27.26 1.34
N ASN A 28 8.42 28.00 0.30
CA ASN A 28 9.02 27.88 -1.04
C ASN A 28 10.53 28.14 -1.01
N SER A 29 10.97 29.22 -0.35
CA SER A 29 12.40 29.57 -0.27
C SER A 29 13.21 28.44 0.38
N LYS A 30 12.74 27.88 1.50
CA LYS A 30 13.41 26.76 2.18
C LYS A 30 13.42 25.49 1.35
N ILE A 31 12.32 25.18 0.65
CA ILE A 31 12.21 24.01 -0.25
C ILE A 31 13.18 24.14 -1.42
N ASP A 32 13.33 25.32 -2.03
CA ASP A 32 14.23 25.55 -3.15
C ASP A 32 15.70 25.46 -2.73
N ILE A 33 16.06 25.98 -1.56
CA ILE A 33 17.41 25.81 -0.98
C ILE A 33 17.68 24.33 -0.74
N LEU A 34 16.75 23.60 -0.13
CA LEU A 34 16.87 22.17 0.14
C LEU A 34 17.03 21.37 -1.14
N SER A 35 16.20 21.63 -2.15
CA SER A 35 16.25 20.97 -3.47
C SER A 35 17.59 21.24 -4.19
N SER A 36 18.10 22.46 -4.09
CA SER A 36 19.40 22.83 -4.68
C SER A 36 20.55 22.10 -3.98
N ASN A 37 20.50 21.96 -2.65
CA ASN A 37 21.48 21.21 -1.88
C ASN A 37 21.47 19.72 -2.24
N LEU A 38 20.30 19.11 -2.44
CA LEU A 38 20.18 17.73 -2.91
C LEU A 38 20.80 17.56 -4.29
N LYS A 39 20.57 18.52 -5.20
CA LYS A 39 21.17 18.49 -6.53
C LYS A 39 22.69 18.55 -6.48
N LEU A 40 23.25 19.39 -5.61
CA LEU A 40 24.70 19.52 -5.45
C LEU A 40 25.33 18.29 -4.78
N ALA A 41 24.67 17.75 -3.74
CA ALA A 41 25.23 16.68 -2.93
C ALA A 41 24.99 15.27 -3.52
N GLN A 42 23.85 15.05 -4.19
CA GLN A 42 23.39 13.73 -4.60
C GLN A 42 23.05 13.63 -6.09
N GLY A 43 23.11 14.73 -6.84
CA GLY A 43 22.87 14.76 -8.28
C GLY A 43 21.40 14.71 -8.71
N TRP A 44 20.45 14.83 -7.79
CA TRP A 44 19.01 14.86 -8.08
C TRP A 44 18.31 16.00 -7.31
N GLU A 45 17.14 16.39 -7.80
CA GLU A 45 16.35 17.46 -7.20
C GLU A 45 14.89 17.02 -6.98
N LEU A 46 14.20 17.72 -6.09
CA LEU A 46 12.78 17.47 -5.85
C LEU A 46 11.96 17.78 -7.12
N SER A 47 11.06 16.87 -7.48
CA SER A 47 10.10 17.10 -8.55
C SER A 47 9.10 18.21 -8.17
N LYS A 48 8.41 18.77 -9.16
CA LYS A 48 7.41 19.80 -8.94
C LYS A 48 6.33 19.33 -7.96
N GLY A 49 5.80 18.12 -8.14
CA GLY A 49 4.78 17.57 -7.24
C GLY A 49 5.28 17.36 -5.82
N GLN A 50 6.55 16.99 -5.62
CA GLN A 50 7.15 16.88 -4.29
C GLN A 50 7.27 18.26 -3.62
N LYS A 51 7.74 19.28 -4.34
CA LYS A 51 7.83 20.65 -3.82
C LYS A 51 6.47 21.20 -3.43
N GLU A 52 5.46 21.01 -4.28
CA GLU A 52 4.08 21.43 -3.99
C GLU A 52 3.50 20.71 -2.77
N ALA A 53 3.77 19.42 -2.60
CA ALA A 53 3.33 18.65 -1.45
C ALA A 53 3.98 19.13 -0.15
N ILE A 54 5.30 19.35 -0.14
CA ILE A 54 6.02 19.88 1.02
C ILE A 54 5.50 21.29 1.36
N ASN A 55 5.28 22.14 0.34
CA ASN A 55 4.73 23.47 0.56
C ASN A 55 3.34 23.40 1.22
N LEU A 56 2.42 22.57 0.70
CA LEU A 56 1.10 22.38 1.31
C LEU A 56 1.22 21.89 2.78
N MET A 57 2.13 20.97 3.05
CA MET A 57 2.34 20.44 4.40
C MET A 57 2.75 21.56 5.37
N LEU A 58 3.67 22.43 4.99
CA LEU A 58 4.24 23.47 5.84
C LEU A 58 3.35 24.71 5.94
N SER A 59 2.77 25.17 4.82
CA SER A 59 2.08 26.47 4.74
C SER A 59 0.56 26.41 4.94
N SER A 60 -0.06 25.23 4.79
CA SER A 60 -1.52 25.14 4.95
C SER A 60 -1.94 25.35 6.40
N SER A 61 -2.89 26.24 6.60
CA SER A 61 -3.58 26.44 7.89
C SER A 61 -4.55 25.31 8.22
N ASN A 62 -4.88 24.46 7.27
CA ASN A 62 -5.82 23.36 7.47
C ASN A 62 -5.19 22.26 8.36
N LYS A 63 -5.99 21.76 9.30
CA LYS A 63 -5.61 20.64 10.17
C LYS A 63 -5.48 19.35 9.38
N TYR A 64 -6.34 19.13 8.41
CA TYR A 64 -6.41 17.94 7.57
C TYR A 64 -6.05 18.29 6.13
N ILE A 65 -5.02 17.64 5.61
CA ILE A 65 -4.57 17.80 4.22
C ILE A 65 -4.31 16.42 3.61
N ALA A 66 -4.33 16.35 2.29
CA ALA A 66 -4.07 15.10 1.58
C ALA A 66 -2.99 15.26 0.49
N VAL A 67 -2.22 14.21 0.30
CA VAL A 67 -1.26 14.07 -0.80
C VAL A 67 -1.58 12.78 -1.56
N GLU A 68 -2.13 12.94 -2.75
CA GLU A 68 -2.24 11.84 -3.71
C GLU A 68 -0.89 11.62 -4.39
N GLY A 69 -0.30 10.46 -4.22
CA GLY A 69 0.93 10.12 -4.94
C GLY A 69 0.80 8.77 -5.61
N ILE A 70 0.91 8.75 -6.94
CA ILE A 70 0.92 7.48 -7.68
C ILE A 70 2.10 6.60 -7.26
N ALA A 71 2.03 5.29 -7.58
CA ALA A 71 3.12 4.37 -7.26
C ALA A 71 4.44 4.84 -7.91
N GLY A 72 5.49 4.96 -7.11
CA GLY A 72 6.81 5.42 -7.58
C GLY A 72 6.96 6.94 -7.69
N SER A 73 6.03 7.75 -7.17
CA SER A 73 6.14 9.22 -7.20
C SER A 73 7.12 9.82 -6.16
N GLY A 74 7.81 8.99 -5.37
CA GLY A 74 8.79 9.47 -4.39
C GLY A 74 8.15 10.07 -3.14
N LYS A 75 7.02 9.52 -2.67
CA LYS A 75 6.35 9.94 -1.41
C LYS A 75 7.28 9.88 -0.21
N THR A 76 8.05 8.79 -0.07
CA THR A 76 8.97 8.60 1.05
C THR A 76 10.09 9.63 1.05
N THR A 77 10.67 9.91 -0.12
CA THR A 77 11.68 10.97 -0.29
C THR A 77 11.12 12.35 0.04
N MET A 78 9.91 12.64 -0.40
CA MET A 78 9.19 13.88 -0.06
C MET A 78 8.99 14.01 1.45
N LEU A 79 8.58 12.92 2.12
CA LEU A 79 8.40 12.90 3.58
C LEU A 79 9.69 13.13 4.36
N GLU A 80 10.80 12.52 3.92
CA GLU A 80 12.11 12.74 4.52
C GLU A 80 12.47 14.23 4.52
N GLN A 81 12.26 14.90 3.38
CA GLN A 81 12.57 16.31 3.25
C GLN A 81 11.59 17.20 4.04
N ALA A 82 10.30 16.87 4.04
CA ALA A 82 9.31 17.58 4.85
C ALA A 82 9.61 17.48 6.35
N LYS A 83 10.03 16.29 6.82
CA LYS A 83 10.44 16.06 8.21
C LYS A 83 11.55 17.01 8.65
N LEU A 84 12.62 17.10 7.84
CA LEU A 84 13.75 18.00 8.15
C LEU A 84 13.29 19.46 8.36
N LEU A 85 12.36 19.91 7.52
CA LEU A 85 11.83 21.27 7.62
C LEU A 85 10.88 21.44 8.81
N TYR A 86 10.12 20.44 9.21
CA TYR A 86 9.29 20.47 10.41
C TYR A 86 10.14 20.46 11.70
N GLU A 87 11.13 19.57 11.78
CA GLU A 87 12.01 19.46 12.95
C GLU A 87 12.82 20.73 13.17
N ALA A 88 13.25 21.40 12.09
CA ALA A 88 13.90 22.71 12.18
C ALA A 88 13.02 23.81 12.81
N GLN A 89 11.71 23.56 12.96
CA GLN A 89 10.73 24.46 13.57
C GLN A 89 10.20 23.93 14.90
N GLY A 90 10.81 22.86 15.45
CA GLY A 90 10.39 22.26 16.72
C GLY A 90 9.08 21.47 16.64
N VAL A 91 8.70 21.01 15.45
CA VAL A 91 7.48 20.23 15.22
C VAL A 91 7.82 18.74 15.18
N ASN A 92 7.12 17.94 15.99
CA ASN A 92 7.27 16.50 16.02
C ASN A 92 6.52 15.85 14.87
N VAL A 93 7.19 15.05 14.05
CA VAL A 93 6.57 14.29 12.96
C VAL A 93 6.41 12.82 13.38
N ILE A 94 5.18 12.31 13.34
CA ILE A 94 4.83 10.95 13.74
C ILE A 94 4.21 10.23 12.55
N GLY A 95 4.81 9.09 12.20
CA GLY A 95 4.36 8.25 11.09
C GLY A 95 3.36 7.18 11.54
N MET A 96 2.31 7.01 10.77
CA MET A 96 1.35 5.94 10.92
C MET A 96 1.09 5.29 9.56
N ALA A 97 1.01 3.96 9.52
CA ALA A 97 0.65 3.26 8.30
C ALA A 97 -0.32 2.11 8.56
N PHE A 98 -1.07 1.72 7.53
CA PHE A 98 -2.01 0.61 7.65
C PHE A 98 -1.29 -0.73 7.91
N THR A 99 -0.11 -0.94 7.31
CA THR A 99 0.68 -2.17 7.48
C THR A 99 1.98 -1.90 8.22
N GLY A 100 2.49 -2.93 8.93
CA GLY A 100 3.78 -2.86 9.61
C GLY A 100 4.93 -2.55 8.64
N LYS A 101 4.86 -3.09 7.43
CA LYS A 101 5.85 -2.89 6.38
C LYS A 101 5.88 -1.45 5.86
N ALA A 102 4.73 -0.83 5.66
CA ALA A 102 4.68 0.59 5.26
C ALA A 102 5.19 1.51 6.37
N ALA A 103 4.89 1.20 7.65
CA ALA A 103 5.48 1.90 8.79
C ALA A 103 7.00 1.75 8.85
N GLU A 104 7.52 0.54 8.56
CA GLU A 104 8.97 0.29 8.50
C GLU A 104 9.65 1.08 7.39
N ALA A 105 9.06 1.09 6.19
CA ALA A 105 9.60 1.85 5.07
C ALA A 105 9.69 3.34 5.42
N MET A 106 8.65 3.89 6.05
CA MET A 106 8.64 5.27 6.50
C MET A 106 9.69 5.55 7.58
N GLU A 107 9.92 4.60 8.50
CA GLU A 107 10.93 4.72 9.56
C GLU A 107 12.36 4.59 9.00
N SER A 108 12.61 3.61 8.13
CA SER A 108 13.95 3.35 7.59
C SER A 108 14.36 4.31 6.46
N GLU A 109 13.41 4.72 5.60
CA GLU A 109 13.71 5.52 4.42
C GLU A 109 13.50 7.03 4.65
N ALA A 110 12.50 7.42 5.46
CA ALA A 110 12.23 8.83 5.78
C ALA A 110 12.68 9.23 7.19
N ALA A 111 13.27 8.30 7.94
CA ALA A 111 13.70 8.49 9.33
C ALA A 111 12.59 9.05 10.27
N ILE A 112 11.32 8.83 9.96
CA ILE A 112 10.17 9.24 10.76
C ILE A 112 9.82 8.09 11.71
N PHE A 113 9.79 8.36 13.02
CA PHE A 113 9.29 7.38 13.99
C PHE A 113 7.89 6.92 13.58
N SER A 114 7.73 5.65 13.28
CA SER A 114 6.52 5.14 12.61
C SER A 114 6.00 3.86 13.23
N GLN A 115 4.69 3.75 13.33
CA GLN A 115 3.98 2.57 13.82
C GLN A 115 2.77 2.24 12.95
N THR A 116 2.19 1.05 13.13
CA THR A 116 0.87 0.82 12.54
C THR A 116 -0.17 1.71 13.24
N ILE A 117 -1.18 2.15 12.49
CA ILE A 117 -2.27 2.98 13.00
C ILE A 117 -2.87 2.36 14.26
N HIS A 118 -3.17 1.07 14.24
CA HIS A 118 -3.73 0.36 15.40
C HIS A 118 -2.81 0.43 16.63
N LYS A 119 -1.50 0.22 16.43
CA LYS A 119 -0.53 0.28 17.54
C LYS A 119 -0.45 1.67 18.13
N TYR A 120 -0.45 2.71 17.30
CA TYR A 120 -0.39 4.09 17.76
C TYR A 120 -1.67 4.50 18.51
N LEU A 121 -2.85 4.20 17.96
CA LEU A 121 -4.13 4.48 18.63
C LEU A 121 -4.26 3.72 19.95
N ASN A 122 -3.78 2.47 20.03
CA ASN A 122 -3.72 1.71 21.29
C ASN A 122 -2.76 2.31 22.30
N HIS A 123 -1.67 2.94 21.84
CA HIS A 123 -0.76 3.68 22.75
C HIS A 123 -1.45 4.90 23.36
N LEU A 124 -2.23 5.64 22.58
CA LEU A 124 -2.98 6.80 23.06
C LEU A 124 -4.15 6.41 23.96
N SER A 125 -4.83 5.32 23.66
CA SER A 125 -6.02 4.83 24.37
C SER A 125 -6.01 3.31 24.40
N PRO A 126 -5.38 2.67 25.42
CA PRO A 126 -5.39 1.22 25.56
C PRO A 126 -6.83 0.68 25.62
N THR A 127 -7.13 -0.29 24.76
CA THR A 127 -8.47 -0.89 24.71
C THR A 127 -8.47 -2.31 25.27
N THR A 128 -9.57 -2.70 25.90
CA THR A 128 -9.83 -4.07 26.33
C THR A 128 -10.53 -4.91 25.26
N THR A 129 -11.11 -4.26 24.25
CA THR A 129 -11.84 -4.90 23.14
C THR A 129 -11.32 -4.43 21.79
N HIS A 130 -11.24 -5.33 20.83
CA HIS A 130 -10.71 -5.03 19.48
C HIS A 130 -11.49 -3.87 18.83
N ASN A 131 -10.76 -2.81 18.46
CA ASN A 131 -11.25 -1.66 17.69
C ASN A 131 -12.28 -0.73 18.36
N SER A 132 -12.32 -0.64 19.68
CA SER A 132 -13.08 0.41 20.37
C SER A 132 -12.17 1.28 21.22
N TRP A 133 -11.73 2.40 20.65
CA TRP A 133 -10.90 3.39 21.36
C TRP A 133 -11.79 4.43 22.02
N ASN A 134 -11.35 4.92 23.19
CA ASN A 134 -11.97 6.04 23.90
C ASN A 134 -10.88 7.09 24.18
N PHE A 135 -10.90 8.16 23.43
CA PHE A 135 -9.89 9.21 23.52
C PHE A 135 -10.21 10.32 24.54
N SER A 136 -11.19 10.12 25.42
CA SER A 136 -11.59 11.14 26.42
C SER A 136 -10.48 11.55 27.37
N SER A 137 -9.56 10.65 27.68
CA SER A 137 -8.41 10.89 28.56
C SER A 137 -7.14 11.37 27.84
N VAL A 138 -7.16 11.42 26.53
CA VAL A 138 -6.00 11.85 25.73
C VAL A 138 -5.78 13.34 25.92
N LYS A 139 -4.54 13.71 26.28
CA LYS A 139 -4.14 15.11 26.50
C LYS A 139 -3.60 15.73 25.20
N LYS A 140 -3.74 17.05 25.09
CA LYS A 140 -3.05 17.85 24.06
C LYS A 140 -1.53 17.57 24.11
N ALA A 141 -0.89 17.58 22.95
CA ALA A 141 0.56 17.44 22.86
C ALA A 141 1.27 18.64 23.50
N GLU A 142 2.42 18.39 24.10
CA GLU A 142 3.26 19.45 24.69
C GLU A 142 3.95 20.30 23.62
N ALA A 143 4.38 19.66 22.55
CA ALA A 143 4.92 20.32 21.35
C ALA A 143 3.97 20.11 20.15
N PRO A 144 4.01 20.98 19.13
CA PRO A 144 3.24 20.78 17.91
C PRO A 144 3.53 19.41 17.26
N GLU A 145 2.47 18.70 16.86
CA GLU A 145 2.58 17.39 16.22
C GLU A 145 1.99 17.42 14.82
N VAL A 146 2.70 16.78 13.90
CA VAL A 146 2.20 16.44 12.56
C VAL A 146 2.15 14.93 12.42
N TRP A 147 0.97 14.39 12.17
CA TRP A 147 0.75 12.98 11.93
C TRP A 147 0.71 12.70 10.43
N VAL A 148 1.59 11.84 9.99
CA VAL A 148 1.65 11.36 8.61
C VAL A 148 0.99 9.99 8.55
N VAL A 149 -0.11 9.86 7.82
CA VAL A 149 -0.85 8.60 7.66
C VAL A 149 -0.63 8.08 6.25
N ASP A 150 0.27 7.11 6.10
CA ASP A 150 0.57 6.51 4.80
C ASP A 150 -0.36 5.34 4.47
N GLU A 151 -0.43 4.98 3.18
CA GLU A 151 -1.37 4.02 2.61
C GLU A 151 -2.83 4.34 2.97
N SER A 152 -3.17 5.63 3.00
CA SER A 152 -4.51 6.12 3.39
C SER A 152 -5.63 5.63 2.45
N SER A 153 -5.31 5.16 1.25
CA SER A 153 -6.26 4.48 0.35
C SER A 153 -6.87 3.22 0.96
N MET A 154 -6.22 2.62 1.97
CA MET A 154 -6.68 1.43 2.68
C MET A 154 -7.51 1.74 3.92
N LEU A 155 -7.73 3.01 4.26
CA LEU A 155 -8.50 3.40 5.43
C LEU A 155 -9.99 3.11 5.26
N THR A 156 -10.54 2.37 6.21
CA THR A 156 -12.00 2.27 6.39
C THR A 156 -12.53 3.54 7.05
N ASP A 157 -13.83 3.82 6.88
CA ASP A 157 -14.49 4.94 7.56
C ASP A 157 -14.35 4.84 9.09
N HIS A 158 -14.30 3.61 9.63
CA HIS A 158 -14.11 3.40 11.07
C HIS A 158 -12.72 3.84 11.53
N LEU A 159 -11.67 3.43 10.84
CA LEU A 159 -10.31 3.76 11.22
C LEU A 159 -10.04 5.25 11.04
N LEU A 160 -10.54 5.85 9.94
CA LEU A 160 -10.45 7.29 9.75
C LEU A 160 -11.11 8.07 10.87
N SER A 161 -12.35 7.72 11.28
CA SER A 161 -13.03 8.43 12.37
C SER A 161 -12.24 8.42 13.67
N ASN A 162 -11.56 7.31 13.99
CA ASN A 162 -10.72 7.23 15.19
C ASN A 162 -9.44 8.08 15.08
N ILE A 163 -8.82 8.13 13.90
CA ILE A 163 -7.66 9.01 13.65
C ILE A 163 -8.05 10.47 13.84
N LEU A 164 -9.17 10.90 13.25
CA LEU A 164 -9.66 12.27 13.37
C LEU A 164 -9.96 12.62 14.84
N GLU A 165 -10.69 11.77 15.55
CA GLU A 165 -11.03 11.99 16.95
C GLU A 165 -9.78 12.08 17.84
N ALA A 166 -8.82 11.16 17.66
CA ALA A 166 -7.55 11.19 18.39
C ALA A 166 -6.75 12.47 18.10
N SER A 167 -6.71 12.89 16.82
CA SER A 167 -6.01 14.10 16.41
C SER A 167 -6.63 15.37 16.97
N GLU A 168 -7.97 15.41 17.13
CA GLU A 168 -8.66 16.51 17.81
C GLU A 168 -8.16 16.64 19.28
N LYS A 169 -8.09 15.53 19.99
CA LYS A 169 -7.63 15.51 21.40
C LYS A 169 -6.17 15.88 21.55
N ARG A 170 -5.32 15.42 20.63
CA ARG A 170 -3.88 15.74 20.62
C ARG A 170 -3.58 17.14 20.09
N ASN A 171 -4.52 17.75 19.39
CA ASN A 171 -4.32 18.97 18.61
C ASN A 171 -3.24 18.80 17.53
N ALA A 172 -3.24 17.65 16.85
CA ALA A 172 -2.27 17.33 15.83
C ALA A 172 -2.79 17.66 14.43
N LYS A 173 -1.95 18.21 13.57
CA LYS A 173 -2.20 18.28 12.11
C LYS A 173 -2.07 16.89 11.50
N VAL A 174 -2.94 16.53 10.54
CA VAL A 174 -2.88 15.21 9.90
C VAL A 174 -2.69 15.34 8.40
N VAL A 175 -1.68 14.66 7.90
CA VAL A 175 -1.33 14.55 6.47
C VAL A 175 -1.68 13.14 6.01
N PHE A 176 -2.69 13.00 5.17
CA PHE A 176 -3.10 11.72 4.57
C PHE A 176 -2.37 11.49 3.26
N LEU A 177 -1.55 10.44 3.18
CA LEU A 177 -0.87 10.03 1.96
C LEU A 177 -1.48 8.75 1.41
N GLY A 178 -1.68 8.70 0.10
CA GLY A 178 -2.21 7.50 -0.53
C GLY A 178 -2.27 7.60 -2.04
N ASP A 179 -2.70 6.51 -2.64
CA ASP A 179 -2.93 6.41 -4.07
C ASP A 179 -4.32 5.80 -4.32
N PRO A 180 -5.29 6.61 -4.78
CA PRO A 180 -6.66 6.13 -4.97
C PRO A 180 -6.79 5.09 -6.09
N ASN A 181 -5.72 4.88 -6.89
CA ASN A 181 -5.69 3.87 -7.93
C ASN A 181 -5.23 2.50 -7.42
N GLN A 182 -4.72 2.40 -6.20
CA GLN A 182 -4.35 1.14 -5.57
C GLN A 182 -5.56 0.36 -5.05
N LEU A 183 -5.31 -0.72 -4.28
CA LEU A 183 -6.37 -1.56 -3.74
C LEU A 183 -7.28 -0.77 -2.79
N LEU A 184 -8.55 -1.08 -2.86
CA LEU A 184 -9.54 -0.50 -1.96
C LEU A 184 -9.48 -1.14 -0.57
N PRO A 185 -9.91 -0.42 0.49
CA PRO A 185 -9.92 -0.94 1.84
C PRO A 185 -10.77 -2.21 1.96
N ILE A 186 -10.32 -3.16 2.80
CA ILE A 186 -11.15 -4.31 3.17
C ILE A 186 -12.09 -3.85 4.29
N GLY A 187 -13.39 -3.70 3.97
CA GLY A 187 -14.39 -3.17 4.91
C GLY A 187 -15.20 -2.02 4.30
N THR A 188 -15.92 -1.28 5.14
CA THR A 188 -16.81 -0.21 4.68
C THR A 188 -16.09 1.12 4.49
N GLY A 189 -16.49 1.85 3.45
CA GLY A 189 -16.01 3.19 3.17
C GLY A 189 -14.92 3.25 2.09
N ASN A 190 -14.65 4.45 1.64
CA ASN A 190 -13.57 4.85 0.74
C ASN A 190 -13.18 6.30 1.07
N ALA A 191 -12.73 6.47 2.30
CA ALA A 191 -12.53 7.78 2.90
C ALA A 191 -11.50 8.63 2.14
N PHE A 192 -10.36 8.03 1.79
CA PHE A 192 -9.28 8.75 1.09
C PHE A 192 -9.75 9.26 -0.28
N ALA A 193 -10.40 8.42 -1.08
CA ALA A 193 -10.91 8.85 -2.39
C ALA A 193 -12.01 9.92 -2.29
N ARG A 194 -12.75 9.99 -1.17
CA ARG A 194 -13.70 11.09 -0.92
C ARG A 194 -12.97 12.38 -0.56
N MET A 195 -11.96 12.31 0.29
CA MET A 195 -11.17 13.47 0.70
C MET A 195 -10.47 14.13 -0.49
N THR A 196 -9.94 13.31 -1.42
CA THR A 196 -9.14 13.78 -2.54
C THR A 196 -9.93 14.03 -3.83
N ARG A 197 -11.27 13.98 -3.80
CA ARG A 197 -12.11 14.34 -4.95
C ARG A 197 -11.84 15.78 -5.38
N LYS A 198 -11.84 16.02 -6.70
CA LYS A 198 -11.56 17.34 -7.28
C LYS A 198 -12.57 18.42 -6.85
N ASP A 199 -13.78 18.00 -6.52
CA ASP A 199 -14.88 18.89 -6.05
C ASP A 199 -14.92 19.01 -4.51
N ASN A 200 -13.96 18.43 -3.79
CA ASN A 200 -13.84 18.57 -2.35
C ASN A 200 -12.82 19.68 -2.02
N GLU A 201 -13.32 20.86 -1.68
CA GLU A 201 -12.50 22.01 -1.27
C GLU A 201 -12.11 21.98 0.22
N GLN A 202 -12.65 21.03 0.99
CA GLN A 202 -12.50 21.00 2.45
C GLN A 202 -11.15 20.42 2.90
N VAL A 203 -10.60 19.50 2.11
CA VAL A 203 -9.30 18.90 2.36
C VAL A 203 -8.34 19.30 1.23
N PRO A 204 -7.51 20.31 1.44
CA PRO A 204 -6.51 20.72 0.44
C PRO A 204 -5.69 19.51 0.00
N THR A 205 -5.59 19.31 -1.30
CA THR A 205 -4.99 18.10 -1.87
C THR A 205 -3.98 18.45 -2.96
N VAL A 206 -2.75 17.96 -2.81
CA VAL A 206 -1.72 17.97 -3.88
C VAL A 206 -1.63 16.60 -4.53
N ARG A 207 -1.37 16.60 -5.85
CA ARG A 207 -1.29 15.37 -6.67
C ARG A 207 0.10 15.21 -7.28
N MET A 208 0.88 14.28 -6.76
CA MET A 208 2.18 13.89 -7.28
C MET A 208 2.00 12.90 -8.43
N ARG A 209 2.28 13.34 -9.66
CA ARG A 209 2.03 12.58 -10.90
C ARG A 209 3.31 12.11 -11.59
N GLU A 210 4.48 12.52 -11.16
CA GLU A 210 5.76 12.08 -11.68
C GLU A 210 6.11 10.69 -11.16
N ILE A 211 6.61 9.83 -12.04
CA ILE A 211 7.07 8.47 -11.69
C ILE A 211 8.60 8.48 -11.70
N ASN A 212 9.20 8.14 -10.54
CA ASN A 212 10.65 8.08 -10.37
C ASN A 212 11.14 6.63 -10.23
N ARG A 213 10.25 5.65 -10.04
CA ARG A 213 10.61 4.25 -9.81
C ARG A 213 11.08 3.54 -11.07
N GLN A 214 10.39 3.74 -12.18
CA GLN A 214 10.70 3.17 -13.47
C GLN A 214 11.49 4.14 -14.32
N GLU A 215 12.37 3.60 -15.17
CA GLU A 215 13.19 4.37 -16.10
C GLU A 215 12.32 5.23 -17.03
N GLU A 216 12.74 6.46 -17.25
CA GLU A 216 12.04 7.40 -18.11
C GLU A 216 11.94 6.88 -19.55
N GLY A 217 10.77 7.05 -20.16
CA GLY A 217 10.51 6.57 -21.52
C GLY A 217 10.29 5.05 -21.66
N SER A 218 10.56 4.25 -20.61
CA SER A 218 10.38 2.80 -20.67
C SER A 218 8.90 2.40 -20.87
N ASN A 219 8.69 1.26 -21.54
CA ASN A 219 7.34 0.70 -21.75
C ASN A 219 6.66 0.36 -20.43
N LEU A 220 7.43 -0.07 -19.41
CA LEU A 220 6.91 -0.33 -18.09
C LEU A 220 6.36 0.96 -17.44
N ARG A 221 7.11 2.06 -17.52
CA ARG A 221 6.65 3.36 -17.00
C ARG A 221 5.37 3.83 -17.70
N LYS A 222 5.32 3.77 -19.04
CA LYS A 222 4.13 4.11 -19.83
C LYS A 222 2.91 3.27 -19.41
N THR A 223 3.12 1.96 -19.13
CA THR A 223 2.07 1.07 -18.64
C THR A 223 1.57 1.48 -17.26
N VAL A 224 2.47 1.78 -16.33
CA VAL A 224 2.11 2.25 -14.98
C VAL A 224 1.35 3.58 -15.04
N GLU A 225 1.79 4.51 -15.88
CA GLU A 225 1.09 5.79 -16.13
C GLU A 225 -0.31 5.56 -16.69
N ALA A 226 -0.46 4.68 -17.68
CA ALA A 226 -1.77 4.35 -18.26
C ALA A 226 -2.71 3.69 -17.24
N LEU A 227 -2.21 2.75 -16.44
CA LEU A 227 -2.99 2.09 -15.38
C LEU A 227 -3.36 3.06 -14.24
N SER A 228 -2.54 4.07 -13.95
CA SER A 228 -2.84 5.10 -12.95
C SER A 228 -3.93 6.10 -13.38
N GLY A 229 -4.43 5.99 -14.62
CA GLY A 229 -5.45 6.90 -15.15
C GLY A 229 -4.93 8.28 -15.58
N LYS A 230 -3.62 8.42 -15.80
CA LYS A 230 -2.99 9.66 -16.29
C LYS A 230 -3.40 9.99 -17.72
N PHE A 231 -3.79 8.99 -18.52
CA PHE A 231 -4.21 9.16 -19.92
C PHE A 231 -5.74 9.23 -20.02
N GLU A 232 -6.27 10.29 -20.59
CA GLU A 232 -7.70 10.51 -20.80
C GLU A 232 -8.34 9.55 -21.84
N ASN A 233 -7.55 8.85 -22.66
CA ASN A 233 -8.00 7.99 -23.74
C ASN A 233 -7.89 6.48 -23.47
N ILE A 234 -7.99 6.04 -22.21
CA ILE A 234 -7.95 4.59 -21.86
C ILE A 234 -9.06 3.77 -22.57
N GLU A 235 -10.14 4.41 -22.99
CA GLU A 235 -11.22 3.73 -23.71
C GLU A 235 -10.78 3.22 -25.09
N LYS A 236 -9.89 3.94 -25.76
CA LYS A 236 -9.44 3.61 -27.12
C LYS A 236 -8.25 2.65 -27.16
N GLN A 237 -7.33 2.75 -26.23
CA GLN A 237 -6.12 1.93 -26.21
C GLN A 237 -6.01 1.12 -24.91
N SER A 238 -5.53 -0.12 -24.98
CA SER A 238 -5.27 -0.92 -23.78
C SER A 238 -4.17 -0.30 -22.93
N PRO A 239 -4.34 -0.16 -21.61
CA PRO A 239 -3.25 0.27 -20.71
C PRO A 239 -2.04 -0.66 -20.75
N LEU A 240 -2.21 -1.92 -21.20
CA LEU A 240 -1.18 -2.94 -21.27
C LEU A 240 -0.48 -3.02 -22.63
N SER A 241 -0.89 -2.20 -23.62
CA SER A 241 -0.34 -2.26 -25.00
C SER A 241 1.17 -2.02 -25.07
N TYR A 242 1.75 -1.28 -24.13
CA TYR A 242 3.19 -1.01 -24.10
C TYR A 242 4.03 -2.22 -23.66
N ILE A 243 3.40 -3.22 -23.00
CA ILE A 243 4.05 -4.45 -22.52
C ILE A 243 3.43 -5.70 -23.13
N ASP A 244 2.80 -5.57 -24.29
CA ASP A 244 2.06 -6.66 -24.94
C ASP A 244 2.92 -7.91 -25.16
N ASP A 245 4.18 -7.74 -25.55
CA ASP A 245 5.16 -8.83 -25.74
C ASP A 245 5.56 -9.53 -24.43
N SER A 246 5.30 -8.90 -23.29
CA SER A 246 5.54 -9.47 -21.96
C SER A 246 4.34 -10.23 -21.42
N ILE A 247 3.25 -10.35 -22.20
CA ILE A 247 2.04 -11.07 -21.81
C ILE A 247 2.02 -12.42 -22.51
N LYS A 248 2.09 -13.50 -21.71
CA LYS A 248 2.01 -14.88 -22.19
C LYS A 248 0.64 -15.44 -21.88
N GLU A 249 -0.10 -15.80 -22.93
CA GLU A 249 -1.39 -16.49 -22.81
C GLU A 249 -1.19 -17.99 -22.72
N ILE A 250 -1.62 -18.60 -21.63
CA ILE A 250 -1.51 -20.01 -21.34
C ILE A 250 -2.83 -20.45 -20.66
N PRO A 251 -3.81 -20.96 -21.40
CA PRO A 251 -5.16 -21.23 -20.89
C PRO A 251 -5.17 -22.23 -19.72
N GLN A 252 -4.37 -23.28 -19.81
CA GLN A 252 -4.36 -24.34 -18.81
C GLN A 252 -3.56 -23.91 -17.58
N ARG A 253 -4.20 -23.91 -16.40
CA ARG A 253 -3.62 -23.45 -15.14
C ARG A 253 -2.25 -24.09 -14.83
N GLN A 254 -2.15 -25.42 -14.95
CA GLN A 254 -0.92 -26.13 -14.60
C GLN A 254 0.26 -25.72 -15.50
N TYR A 255 0.04 -25.60 -16.80
CA TYR A 255 1.09 -25.15 -17.72
C TYR A 255 1.46 -23.69 -17.48
N ARG A 256 0.49 -22.85 -17.09
CA ARG A 256 0.73 -21.45 -16.72
C ARG A 256 1.63 -21.35 -15.49
N LEU A 257 1.32 -22.09 -14.41
CA LEU A 257 2.16 -22.13 -13.21
C LEU A 257 3.56 -22.70 -13.52
N ASN A 258 3.66 -23.79 -14.27
CA ASN A 258 4.94 -24.35 -14.68
C ASN A 258 5.79 -23.38 -15.50
N SER A 259 5.17 -22.55 -16.35
CA SER A 259 5.89 -21.53 -17.12
C SER A 259 6.45 -20.43 -16.21
N VAL A 260 5.72 -20.01 -15.17
CA VAL A 260 6.20 -19.06 -14.18
C VAL A 260 7.37 -19.63 -13.38
N ILE A 261 7.25 -20.90 -12.94
CA ILE A 261 8.31 -21.59 -12.18
C ILE A 261 9.57 -21.70 -13.05
N HIS A 262 9.42 -22.13 -14.32
CA HIS A 262 10.54 -22.22 -15.25
C HIS A 262 11.22 -20.86 -15.45
N GLU A 263 10.44 -19.80 -15.67
CA GLU A 263 10.95 -18.44 -15.83
C GLU A 263 11.76 -18.00 -14.59
N TYR A 264 11.18 -18.16 -13.39
CA TYR A 264 11.82 -17.77 -12.13
C TYR A 264 13.10 -18.58 -11.86
N CYS A 265 13.04 -19.90 -12.02
CA CYS A 265 14.19 -20.79 -11.77
C CYS A 265 15.32 -20.63 -12.80
N ASN A 266 15.09 -19.99 -13.95
CA ASN A 266 16.13 -19.66 -14.92
C ASN A 266 16.79 -18.29 -14.65
N TYR A 267 16.29 -17.51 -13.71
CA TYR A 267 16.95 -16.30 -13.25
C TYR A 267 18.26 -16.67 -12.51
N THR A 268 19.26 -15.80 -12.60
CA THR A 268 20.44 -15.87 -11.73
C THR A 268 20.01 -15.67 -10.28
N VAL A 269 20.84 -16.10 -9.33
CA VAL A 269 20.56 -15.94 -7.89
C VAL A 269 20.29 -14.45 -7.57
N GLU A 270 21.08 -13.53 -8.14
CA GLU A 270 20.88 -12.11 -7.94
C GLU A 270 19.52 -11.62 -8.49
N GLN A 271 19.14 -12.12 -9.67
CA GLN A 271 17.83 -11.80 -10.24
C GLN A 271 16.69 -12.39 -9.41
N GLN A 272 16.83 -13.63 -8.88
CA GLN A 272 15.84 -14.26 -7.99
C GLN A 272 15.63 -13.43 -6.73
N ASP A 273 16.73 -12.95 -6.11
CA ASP A 273 16.67 -12.14 -4.90
C ASP A 273 15.91 -10.81 -5.14
N LYS A 274 16.06 -10.22 -6.33
CA LYS A 274 15.42 -8.96 -6.75
C LYS A 274 14.08 -9.15 -7.48
N SER A 275 13.51 -10.35 -7.48
CA SER A 275 12.26 -10.67 -8.18
C SER A 275 11.18 -11.15 -7.21
N ALA A 276 9.91 -10.98 -7.60
CA ALA A 276 8.78 -11.56 -6.90
C ALA A 276 7.74 -12.10 -7.87
N ILE A 277 7.05 -13.16 -7.44
CA ILE A 277 5.91 -13.71 -8.16
C ILE A 277 4.64 -13.24 -7.46
N LEU A 278 3.75 -12.59 -8.22
CA LEU A 278 2.52 -11.99 -7.70
C LEU A 278 1.31 -12.80 -8.16
N VAL A 279 0.50 -13.22 -7.21
CA VAL A 279 -0.69 -14.05 -7.47
C VAL A 279 -1.91 -13.47 -6.76
N ALA A 280 -3.10 -13.89 -7.20
CA ALA A 280 -4.34 -13.50 -6.53
C ALA A 280 -4.77 -14.53 -5.47
N ARG A 281 -4.48 -15.82 -5.67
CA ARG A 281 -4.95 -16.92 -4.81
C ARG A 281 -3.83 -17.48 -3.94
N ASN A 282 -4.18 -17.82 -2.69
CA ASN A 282 -3.24 -18.48 -1.78
C ASN A 282 -2.86 -19.89 -2.25
N ASN A 283 -3.77 -20.61 -2.91
CA ASN A 283 -3.45 -21.94 -3.44
C ASN A 283 -2.36 -21.88 -4.49
N ASP A 284 -2.44 -20.90 -5.43
CA ASP A 284 -1.40 -20.69 -6.44
C ASP A 284 -0.07 -20.29 -5.80
N ARG A 285 -0.12 -19.43 -4.76
CA ARG A 285 1.06 -19.03 -3.98
C ARG A 285 1.74 -20.25 -3.35
N ASN A 286 0.97 -21.10 -2.67
CA ASN A 286 1.51 -22.26 -1.96
C ASN A 286 2.15 -23.26 -2.94
N GLU A 287 1.45 -23.56 -4.05
CA GLU A 287 1.94 -24.45 -5.09
C GLU A 287 3.22 -23.93 -5.75
N LEU A 288 3.24 -22.64 -6.12
CA LEU A 288 4.43 -21.99 -6.69
C LEU A 288 5.61 -22.02 -5.72
N ASN A 289 5.39 -21.68 -4.46
CA ASN A 289 6.45 -21.68 -3.44
C ASN A 289 7.06 -23.05 -3.23
N SER A 290 6.22 -24.09 -3.08
CA SER A 290 6.69 -25.47 -2.88
C SER A 290 7.43 -26.00 -4.10
N GLU A 291 6.90 -25.77 -5.30
CA GLU A 291 7.51 -26.28 -6.53
C GLU A 291 8.81 -25.55 -6.90
N ILE A 292 8.90 -24.24 -6.62
CA ILE A 292 10.15 -23.49 -6.81
C ILE A 292 11.21 -23.99 -5.87
N HIS A 293 10.88 -24.21 -4.59
CA HIS A 293 11.80 -24.82 -3.63
C HIS A 293 12.36 -26.13 -4.16
N ASN A 294 11.50 -27.09 -4.55
CA ASN A 294 11.89 -28.39 -5.09
C ASN A 294 12.88 -28.25 -6.27
N ARG A 295 12.54 -27.41 -7.24
CA ARG A 295 13.40 -27.20 -8.42
C ARG A 295 14.73 -26.54 -8.11
N LEU A 296 14.78 -25.63 -7.13
CA LEU A 296 16.04 -25.01 -6.71
C LEU A 296 16.94 -25.98 -5.94
N VAL A 297 16.35 -26.92 -5.19
CA VAL A 297 17.07 -28.05 -4.56
C VAL A 297 17.62 -28.98 -5.64
N GLU A 298 16.80 -29.42 -6.61
CA GLU A 298 17.23 -30.26 -7.73
C GLU A 298 18.38 -29.62 -8.55
N LYS A 299 18.33 -28.29 -8.74
CA LYS A 299 19.41 -27.53 -9.41
C LYS A 299 20.67 -27.36 -8.54
N GLY A 300 20.65 -27.75 -7.26
CA GLY A 300 21.76 -27.52 -6.32
C GLY A 300 21.96 -26.05 -5.92
N THR A 301 20.98 -25.19 -6.22
CA THR A 301 20.99 -23.78 -5.79
C THR A 301 20.74 -23.66 -4.29
N LEU A 302 19.81 -24.46 -3.76
CA LEU A 302 19.54 -24.62 -2.34
C LEU A 302 20.32 -25.82 -1.80
N LYS A 303 20.85 -25.69 -0.56
CA LYS A 303 21.71 -26.71 0.04
C LYS A 303 21.30 -27.01 1.49
N ASN A 304 21.67 -28.19 1.97
CA ASN A 304 21.46 -28.59 3.37
C ASN A 304 19.99 -28.44 3.80
N GLU A 305 19.10 -29.09 3.08
CA GLU A 305 17.67 -29.12 3.37
C GLU A 305 17.39 -29.76 4.74
N CYS A 306 16.50 -29.15 5.50
CA CYS A 306 16.07 -29.58 6.82
C CYS A 306 14.57 -29.32 7.00
N LEU A 307 13.88 -30.26 7.65
CA LEU A 307 12.47 -30.07 8.02
C LEU A 307 12.38 -29.09 9.20
N LEU A 308 11.73 -27.97 8.99
CA LEU A 308 11.48 -26.95 10.01
C LEU A 308 9.97 -26.74 10.18
N THR A 309 9.57 -26.53 11.41
CA THR A 309 8.17 -26.18 11.71
C THR A 309 7.94 -24.70 11.51
N SER A 310 6.98 -24.36 10.66
CA SER A 310 6.57 -22.98 10.40
C SER A 310 5.06 -22.81 10.55
N VAL A 311 4.64 -21.58 10.84
CA VAL A 311 3.25 -21.19 10.97
C VAL A 311 2.92 -20.19 9.85
N ASN A 312 1.98 -20.57 9.02
CA ASN A 312 1.54 -19.69 7.93
C ASN A 312 0.74 -18.49 8.46
N GLN A 313 0.36 -17.58 7.57
CA GLN A 313 -0.41 -16.37 7.91
C GLN A 313 -1.79 -16.64 8.53
N TYR A 314 -2.31 -17.87 8.46
CA TYR A 314 -3.60 -18.28 9.05
C TYR A 314 -3.44 -18.93 10.41
N GLY A 315 -2.22 -19.00 10.94
CA GLY A 315 -1.93 -19.68 12.19
C GLY A 315 -1.86 -21.20 12.09
N ILE A 316 -1.83 -21.77 10.87
CA ILE A 316 -1.71 -23.21 10.65
C ILE A 316 -0.23 -23.59 10.72
N GLU A 317 0.10 -24.46 11.64
CA GLU A 317 1.43 -25.02 11.82
C GLU A 317 1.64 -26.20 10.86
N SER A 318 2.79 -26.21 10.17
CA SER A 318 3.20 -27.28 9.26
C SER A 318 4.70 -27.46 9.28
N SER A 319 5.17 -28.69 9.08
CA SER A 319 6.59 -28.98 8.86
C SER A 319 6.85 -28.99 7.36
N ASN A 320 7.72 -28.09 6.93
CA ASN A 320 8.11 -27.94 5.54
C ASN A 320 9.63 -28.04 5.40
N PRO A 321 10.14 -28.51 4.25
CA PRO A 321 11.57 -28.48 3.97
C PRO A 321 12.03 -27.03 3.75
N TYR A 322 13.13 -26.66 4.36
CA TYR A 322 13.82 -25.38 4.13
C TYR A 322 15.31 -25.65 3.94
N ALA A 323 15.98 -24.83 3.16
CA ALA A 323 17.36 -25.02 2.82
C ALA A 323 18.19 -23.73 2.98
N ILE A 324 19.52 -23.86 3.04
CA ILE A 324 20.41 -22.69 2.94
C ILE A 324 20.28 -22.09 1.54
N GLY A 325 20.06 -20.81 1.46
CA GLY A 325 19.73 -20.06 0.24
C GLY A 325 18.24 -19.79 0.08
N GLU A 326 17.38 -20.36 0.94
CA GLU A 326 15.93 -20.23 0.88
C GLU A 326 15.47 -18.78 1.05
N LYS A 327 14.61 -18.33 0.17
CA LYS A 327 13.93 -17.03 0.32
C LYS A 327 12.71 -17.20 1.20
N VAL A 328 12.65 -16.45 2.29
CA VAL A 328 11.58 -16.52 3.29
C VAL A 328 10.90 -15.16 3.47
N ILE A 329 9.67 -15.22 3.94
CA ILE A 329 8.87 -14.04 4.35
C ILE A 329 8.40 -14.25 5.79
N PHE A 330 8.61 -13.25 6.65
CA PHE A 330 8.09 -13.29 8.00
C PHE A 330 6.58 -13.00 8.03
N THR A 331 5.85 -13.72 8.88
CA THR A 331 4.37 -13.63 8.93
C THR A 331 3.84 -13.00 10.22
N LYS A 332 4.72 -12.62 11.15
CA LYS A 332 4.38 -11.97 12.42
C LYS A 332 5.53 -11.07 12.88
N ASN A 333 5.18 -9.93 13.49
CA ASN A 333 6.17 -9.04 14.10
C ASN A 333 6.81 -9.69 15.33
N ASP A 334 8.11 -9.51 15.49
CA ASP A 334 8.83 -9.77 16.72
C ASP A 334 9.95 -8.71 16.89
N TYR A 335 9.98 -8.07 18.04
CA TYR A 335 10.93 -7.02 18.36
C TYR A 335 11.96 -7.44 19.43
N LYS A 336 12.01 -8.76 19.74
CA LYS A 336 12.89 -9.30 20.81
C LYS A 336 13.94 -10.25 20.25
N LEU A 337 13.90 -10.56 18.95
CA LEU A 337 14.88 -11.40 18.30
C LEU A 337 16.27 -10.77 18.35
N LYS A 338 17.28 -11.59 18.28
CA LYS A 338 18.67 -11.15 18.36
C LYS A 338 19.39 -11.39 17.05
N ASP A 339 20.35 -10.52 16.76
CA ASP A 339 21.31 -10.76 15.69
C ASP A 339 22.43 -11.70 16.10
N THR A 340 23.40 -11.92 15.21
CA THR A 340 24.58 -12.76 15.47
C THR A 340 25.51 -12.19 16.54
N ASN A 341 25.39 -10.91 16.89
CA ASN A 341 26.17 -10.22 17.92
C ASN A 341 25.45 -10.21 19.28
N GLY A 342 24.19 -10.68 19.32
CA GLY A 342 23.34 -10.66 20.51
C GLY A 342 22.56 -9.36 20.72
N GLU A 343 22.64 -8.43 19.77
CA GLU A 343 21.85 -7.20 19.77
C GLU A 343 20.40 -7.47 19.38
N THR A 344 19.48 -6.72 19.95
CA THR A 344 18.05 -6.88 19.66
C THR A 344 17.72 -6.34 18.27
N VAL A 345 17.16 -7.19 17.42
CA VAL A 345 16.73 -6.88 16.07
C VAL A 345 15.25 -7.14 15.92
N GLY A 346 14.49 -6.12 15.54
CA GLY A 346 13.07 -6.28 15.25
C GLY A 346 12.84 -6.83 13.84
N ILE A 347 11.98 -7.83 13.72
CA ILE A 347 11.44 -8.26 12.43
C ILE A 347 9.97 -7.94 12.31
N LYS A 348 9.52 -7.72 11.08
CA LYS A 348 8.16 -7.27 10.81
C LYS A 348 7.42 -8.23 9.85
N ASN A 349 6.12 -8.31 10.02
CA ASN A 349 5.26 -9.08 9.11
C ASN A 349 5.37 -8.56 7.67
N GLY A 350 5.68 -9.47 6.74
CA GLY A 350 5.90 -9.16 5.32
C GLY A 350 7.36 -8.85 4.97
N GLN A 351 8.26 -8.76 5.94
CA GLN A 351 9.69 -8.59 5.69
C GLN A 351 10.26 -9.85 5.02
N LEU A 352 11.06 -9.64 3.99
CA LEU A 352 11.75 -10.72 3.28
C LEU A 352 13.13 -10.97 3.87
N GLY A 353 13.58 -12.20 3.76
CA GLY A 353 14.93 -12.61 4.14
C GLY A 353 15.39 -13.83 3.37
N LYS A 354 16.64 -14.21 3.59
CA LYS A 354 17.29 -15.40 3.01
C LYS A 354 17.94 -16.20 4.10
N ILE A 355 17.65 -17.48 4.16
CA ILE A 355 18.33 -18.39 5.11
C ILE A 355 19.78 -18.53 4.71
N ILE A 356 20.70 -18.11 5.58
CA ILE A 356 22.14 -18.19 5.33
C ILE A 356 22.82 -19.30 6.14
N ASN A 357 22.16 -19.79 7.19
CA ASN A 357 22.66 -20.91 7.99
C ASN A 357 21.51 -21.69 8.62
N ILE A 358 21.69 -23.04 8.74
CA ILE A 358 20.77 -23.94 9.44
C ILE A 358 21.61 -24.83 10.35
N ASN A 359 21.27 -24.86 11.65
CA ASN A 359 21.88 -25.70 12.66
C ASN A 359 20.77 -26.31 13.54
N GLY A 360 20.24 -27.45 13.10
CA GLY A 360 19.05 -28.05 13.71
C GLY A 360 17.86 -27.10 13.70
N PRO A 361 17.24 -26.84 14.87
CA PRO A 361 16.10 -25.91 14.93
C PRO A 361 16.51 -24.43 14.86
N LYS A 362 17.79 -24.10 14.89
CA LYS A 362 18.29 -22.72 14.83
C LYS A 362 18.65 -22.36 13.40
N ILE A 363 18.08 -21.28 12.91
CA ILE A 363 18.39 -20.72 11.60
C ILE A 363 18.90 -19.29 11.72
N THR A 364 19.76 -18.88 10.80
CA THR A 364 20.13 -17.48 10.62
C THR A 364 19.54 -16.99 9.31
N VAL A 365 18.78 -15.90 9.39
CA VAL A 365 18.16 -15.28 8.24
C VAL A 365 18.78 -13.90 8.02
N GLN A 366 19.35 -13.65 6.86
CA GLN A 366 19.73 -12.32 6.42
C GLN A 366 18.50 -11.62 5.86
N THR A 367 18.10 -10.52 6.46
CA THR A 367 16.96 -9.71 6.03
C THR A 367 17.31 -8.89 4.78
N ASN A 368 16.30 -8.36 4.10
CA ASN A 368 16.47 -7.42 2.98
C ASN A 368 17.10 -6.07 3.39
N THR A 369 17.24 -5.82 4.70
CA THR A 369 17.99 -4.68 5.27
C THR A 369 19.43 -5.05 5.66
N ASN A 370 19.94 -6.21 5.19
CA ASN A 370 21.26 -6.76 5.49
C ASN A 370 21.54 -7.04 6.98
N GLN A 371 20.52 -7.21 7.79
CA GLN A 371 20.64 -7.64 9.18
C GLN A 371 20.56 -9.16 9.27
N ASN A 372 21.44 -9.78 10.06
CA ASN A 372 21.42 -11.22 10.30
C ASN A 372 20.65 -11.51 11.59
N VAL A 373 19.49 -12.16 11.47
CA VAL A 373 18.61 -12.49 12.60
C VAL A 373 18.73 -13.97 12.92
N MET A 374 18.98 -14.31 14.18
CA MET A 374 18.97 -15.68 14.66
C MET A 374 17.58 -16.07 15.17
N LEU A 375 17.07 -17.17 14.70
CA LEU A 375 15.77 -17.72 15.07
C LEU A 375 15.92 -19.14 15.62
N ASP A 376 15.27 -19.44 16.73
CA ASP A 376 14.97 -20.80 17.13
C ASP A 376 13.55 -21.12 16.66
N THR A 377 13.41 -22.03 15.70
CA THR A 377 12.12 -22.36 15.09
C THR A 377 11.14 -23.07 16.03
N ARG A 378 11.58 -23.45 17.23
CA ARG A 378 10.70 -23.94 18.31
C ARG A 378 9.98 -22.78 19.02
N GLU A 379 10.61 -21.61 19.07
CA GLU A 379 10.09 -20.40 19.73
C GLU A 379 9.43 -19.45 18.72
N TYR A 380 10.12 -19.17 17.61
CA TYR A 380 9.60 -18.33 16.54
C TYR A 380 9.38 -19.15 15.25
N LYS A 381 8.11 -19.45 14.96
CA LYS A 381 7.68 -20.27 13.82
C LYS A 381 7.04 -19.44 12.68
N HIS A 382 6.93 -18.13 12.84
CA HIS A 382 6.15 -17.27 11.95
C HIS A 382 6.93 -16.83 10.70
N PHE A 383 7.26 -17.78 9.84
CA PHE A 383 7.86 -17.56 8.53
C PHE A 383 7.29 -18.53 7.50
N ASP A 384 7.42 -18.21 6.22
CA ASP A 384 6.93 -18.99 5.09
C ASP A 384 7.88 -18.77 3.90
N TYR A 385 7.74 -19.53 2.82
CA TYR A 385 8.47 -19.28 1.57
C TYR A 385 8.15 -17.88 1.02
N GLY A 386 9.16 -17.22 0.45
CA GLY A 386 9.11 -15.85 -0.01
C GLY A 386 9.17 -15.65 -1.52
N TYR A 387 9.04 -16.69 -2.34
CA TYR A 387 9.12 -16.59 -3.80
C TYR A 387 7.87 -15.98 -4.41
N ALA A 388 6.72 -16.53 -4.06
CA ALA A 388 5.41 -16.04 -4.49
C ALA A 388 4.62 -15.45 -3.31
N MET A 389 3.89 -14.36 -3.59
CA MET A 389 3.05 -13.70 -2.61
C MET A 389 1.77 -13.16 -3.25
N THR A 390 0.75 -12.92 -2.42
CA THR A 390 -0.48 -12.30 -2.92
C THR A 390 -0.28 -10.81 -3.20
N THR A 391 -1.02 -10.25 -4.17
CA THR A 391 -1.01 -8.82 -4.48
C THR A 391 -1.15 -7.94 -3.23
N PHE A 392 -1.99 -8.34 -2.29
CA PHE A 392 -2.21 -7.61 -1.05
C PHE A 392 -0.93 -7.56 -0.19
N LYS A 393 -0.22 -8.69 -0.05
CA LYS A 393 1.07 -8.74 0.67
C LYS A 393 2.20 -8.01 -0.06
N ALA A 394 2.06 -7.86 -1.39
CA ALA A 394 3.04 -7.16 -2.21
C ALA A 394 2.91 -5.63 -2.13
N GLN A 395 1.88 -5.08 -1.49
CA GLN A 395 1.82 -3.64 -1.25
C GLN A 395 3.01 -3.18 -0.41
N GLY A 396 3.58 -2.04 -0.77
CA GLY A 396 4.78 -1.51 -0.13
C GLY A 396 6.10 -2.20 -0.54
N ILE A 397 6.10 -3.31 -1.32
CA ILE A 397 7.37 -3.85 -1.87
C ILE A 397 7.74 -3.20 -3.19
N THR A 398 9.03 -3.23 -3.47
CA THR A 398 9.60 -2.87 -4.77
C THR A 398 10.63 -3.94 -5.16
N VAL A 399 10.53 -4.43 -6.40
CA VAL A 399 11.43 -5.45 -6.97
C VAL A 399 11.94 -5.01 -8.33
N ASP A 400 13.05 -5.58 -8.77
CA ASP A 400 13.51 -5.30 -10.14
C ASP A 400 12.60 -5.96 -11.17
N ASN A 401 12.19 -7.21 -10.94
CA ASN A 401 11.36 -7.98 -11.87
C ASN A 401 10.11 -8.53 -11.17
N ALA A 402 8.96 -8.39 -11.78
CA ALA A 402 7.71 -8.98 -11.31
C ALA A 402 7.17 -10.00 -12.32
N LEU A 403 6.89 -11.21 -11.84
CA LEU A 403 6.16 -12.24 -12.58
C LEU A 403 4.73 -12.27 -12.04
N ILE A 404 3.74 -12.00 -12.87
CA ILE A 404 2.35 -11.86 -12.46
C ILE A 404 1.54 -13.04 -13.01
N VAL A 405 0.88 -13.77 -12.12
CA VAL A 405 -0.08 -14.81 -12.51
C VAL A 405 -1.48 -14.22 -12.48
N HIS A 406 -2.08 -14.14 -13.64
CA HIS A 406 -3.44 -13.66 -13.81
C HIS A 406 -4.38 -14.82 -14.15
N ASP A 407 -5.56 -14.83 -13.53
CA ASP A 407 -6.62 -15.80 -13.77
C ASP A 407 -7.93 -15.04 -14.05
N SER A 408 -8.38 -15.05 -15.30
CA SER A 408 -9.53 -14.28 -15.79
C SER A 408 -10.84 -14.62 -15.08
N THR A 409 -10.93 -15.83 -14.49
CA THR A 409 -12.13 -16.29 -13.76
C THR A 409 -12.39 -15.49 -12.49
N GLN A 410 -11.39 -14.81 -11.97
CA GLN A 410 -11.49 -13.98 -10.75
C GLN A 410 -12.03 -12.58 -11.07
N LYS A 411 -13.21 -12.51 -11.70
CA LYS A 411 -13.79 -11.26 -12.20
C LYS A 411 -13.92 -10.15 -11.15
N ASN A 412 -14.19 -10.48 -9.89
CA ASN A 412 -14.42 -9.49 -8.83
C ASN A 412 -13.13 -8.90 -8.27
N SER A 413 -12.05 -9.65 -8.25
CA SER A 413 -10.74 -9.22 -7.74
C SER A 413 -9.84 -8.64 -8.83
N ASN A 414 -9.97 -9.13 -10.07
CA ASN A 414 -9.16 -8.65 -11.18
C ASN A 414 -9.73 -7.34 -11.74
N THR A 415 -9.17 -6.25 -11.29
CA THR A 415 -9.54 -4.89 -11.65
C THR A 415 -8.29 -4.11 -12.06
N ARG A 416 -8.48 -2.97 -12.69
CA ARG A 416 -7.37 -2.05 -13.00
C ARG A 416 -6.54 -1.74 -11.76
N ASN A 417 -7.16 -1.56 -10.61
CA ASN A 417 -6.48 -1.29 -9.34
C ASN A 417 -5.51 -2.41 -8.96
N LYS A 418 -5.94 -3.68 -9.05
CA LYS A 418 -5.07 -4.82 -8.75
C LYS A 418 -3.93 -4.92 -9.75
N ILE A 419 -4.23 -4.85 -11.06
CA ILE A 419 -3.21 -4.94 -12.12
C ILE A 419 -2.21 -3.78 -11.99
N TYR A 420 -2.68 -2.59 -11.66
CA TYR A 420 -1.83 -1.44 -11.38
C TYR A 420 -0.88 -1.70 -10.20
N VAL A 421 -1.40 -2.24 -9.08
CA VAL A 421 -0.56 -2.59 -7.94
C VAL A 421 0.50 -3.60 -8.35
N ASP A 422 0.12 -4.68 -9.04
CA ASP A 422 1.06 -5.74 -9.44
C ASP A 422 2.16 -5.20 -10.37
N VAL A 423 1.78 -4.49 -11.45
CA VAL A 423 2.73 -3.96 -12.44
C VAL A 423 3.65 -2.89 -11.83
N SER A 424 3.11 -2.04 -10.95
CA SER A 424 3.87 -0.95 -10.33
C SER A 424 4.91 -1.41 -9.31
N ARG A 425 4.94 -2.70 -8.92
CA ARG A 425 5.99 -3.26 -8.04
C ARG A 425 7.33 -3.36 -8.72
N ALA A 426 7.34 -3.56 -10.05
CA ALA A 426 8.57 -3.72 -10.82
C ALA A 426 9.27 -2.39 -11.10
N LYS A 427 10.62 -2.40 -11.01
CA LYS A 427 11.48 -1.30 -11.48
C LYS A 427 11.89 -1.47 -12.94
N LYS A 428 12.26 -2.70 -13.33
CA LYS A 428 12.93 -2.99 -14.62
C LYS A 428 12.05 -3.77 -15.58
N SER A 429 11.42 -4.87 -15.12
CA SER A 429 10.65 -5.72 -16.02
C SER A 429 9.42 -6.32 -15.36
N VAL A 430 8.41 -6.56 -16.18
CA VAL A 430 7.20 -7.30 -15.81
C VAL A 430 6.90 -8.35 -16.87
N LYS A 431 6.49 -9.54 -16.43
CA LYS A 431 5.92 -10.58 -17.29
C LYS A 431 4.58 -11.02 -16.70
N ILE A 432 3.54 -11.08 -17.53
CA ILE A 432 2.20 -11.48 -17.12
C ILE A 432 1.88 -12.82 -17.78
N PHE A 433 1.48 -13.79 -16.98
CA PHE A 433 1.04 -15.10 -17.42
C PHE A 433 -0.46 -15.19 -17.17
N THR A 434 -1.25 -15.20 -18.24
CA THR A 434 -2.71 -15.18 -18.19
C THR A 434 -3.33 -16.42 -18.88
N ASP A 435 -4.53 -16.77 -18.48
CA ASP A 435 -5.36 -17.77 -19.18
C ASP A 435 -6.06 -17.19 -20.40
N ASP A 436 -6.33 -15.88 -20.39
CA ASP A 436 -7.09 -15.16 -21.41
C ASP A 436 -6.60 -13.71 -21.48
N LYS A 437 -5.94 -13.37 -22.60
CA LYS A 437 -5.36 -12.05 -22.82
C LYS A 437 -6.43 -10.98 -23.08
N GLU A 438 -7.51 -11.33 -23.75
CA GLU A 438 -8.60 -10.38 -24.01
C GLU A 438 -9.32 -10.02 -22.71
N ALA A 439 -9.59 -11.02 -21.84
CA ALA A 439 -10.17 -10.79 -20.53
C ALA A 439 -9.25 -9.94 -19.65
N LEU A 440 -7.94 -10.19 -19.65
CA LEU A 440 -6.95 -9.38 -18.94
C LEU A 440 -7.02 -7.91 -19.38
N VAL A 441 -7.02 -7.65 -20.69
CA VAL A 441 -7.13 -6.29 -21.27
C VAL A 441 -8.43 -5.62 -20.85
N LYS A 442 -9.55 -6.34 -20.90
CA LYS A 442 -10.86 -5.83 -20.44
C LYS A 442 -10.86 -5.50 -18.94
N GLN A 443 -10.25 -6.34 -18.13
CA GLN A 443 -10.14 -6.14 -16.69
C GLN A 443 -9.19 -4.98 -16.35
N ALA A 444 -8.11 -4.76 -17.11
CA ALA A 444 -7.21 -3.63 -16.97
C ALA A 444 -7.87 -2.27 -17.25
N LYS A 445 -8.97 -2.24 -18.00
CA LYS A 445 -9.79 -1.03 -18.21
C LYS A 445 -10.79 -0.79 -17.08
N ARG A 446 -11.17 -1.83 -16.32
CA ARG A 446 -12.22 -1.78 -15.30
C ARG A 446 -11.68 -1.23 -13.99
N PHE A 447 -11.92 0.05 -13.72
CA PHE A 447 -11.62 0.68 -12.44
C PHE A 447 -12.67 0.30 -11.38
N GLN A 448 -12.21 -0.18 -10.23
CA GLN A 448 -13.09 -0.50 -9.12
C GLN A 448 -13.29 0.74 -8.25
N GLN A 449 -14.55 1.12 -8.05
CA GLN A 449 -14.94 2.12 -7.07
C GLN A 449 -15.89 1.50 -6.05
N LYS A 450 -15.74 1.87 -4.78
CA LYS A 450 -16.74 1.56 -3.77
C LYS A 450 -17.83 2.63 -3.80
N ILE A 451 -19.07 2.18 -3.93
CA ILE A 451 -20.23 3.04 -3.76
C ILE A 451 -20.39 3.26 -2.25
N THR A 452 -20.26 4.50 -1.81
CA THR A 452 -20.52 4.90 -0.43
C THR A 452 -21.84 5.66 -0.38
N SER A 453 -22.51 5.69 0.79
CA SER A 453 -23.77 6.41 0.95
C SER A 453 -23.69 7.90 0.66
N SER A 454 -22.49 8.48 0.71
CA SER A 454 -22.23 9.88 0.34
C SER A 454 -22.03 10.08 -1.18
N THR A 455 -21.88 9.02 -1.98
CA THR A 455 -21.87 9.10 -3.44
C THR A 455 -23.30 9.11 -4.03
N PHE A 456 -24.31 8.80 -3.21
CA PHE A 456 -25.70 9.08 -3.53
C PHE A 456 -25.96 10.57 -3.23
N THR A 457 -25.62 11.46 -4.11
CA THR A 457 -26.35 12.70 -4.27
C THR A 457 -27.75 12.27 -4.70
N PRO A 458 -28.83 12.61 -3.98
CA PRO A 458 -30.16 12.45 -4.53
C PRO A 458 -30.16 13.31 -5.80
N SER A 459 -30.16 12.69 -6.97
CA SER A 459 -30.63 13.39 -8.17
C SER A 459 -32.01 13.91 -7.76
N ILE A 460 -32.11 15.23 -7.67
CA ILE A 460 -33.40 15.90 -7.58
C ILE A 460 -34.13 15.45 -8.85
N VAL A 461 -34.94 14.42 -8.70
CA VAL A 461 -35.94 14.04 -9.68
C VAL A 461 -36.86 15.27 -9.71
N LYS A 462 -36.62 16.17 -10.65
CA LYS A 462 -37.59 17.21 -11.04
C LYS A 462 -38.87 16.44 -11.30
N GLY A 463 -39.82 16.59 -10.39
CA GLY A 463 -41.11 15.93 -10.42
C GLY A 463 -41.76 16.16 -11.75
N LYS A 464 -41.92 15.16 -12.55
CA LYS A 464 -43.01 15.07 -13.48
C LYS A 464 -44.26 14.96 -12.61
N GLU A 465 -45.01 16.06 -12.52
CA GLU A 465 -46.37 16.10 -12.01
C GLU A 465 -47.15 14.92 -12.65
N ARG A 466 -47.46 13.93 -11.83
CA ARG A 466 -48.48 12.95 -12.21
C ARG A 466 -49.82 13.70 -12.21
N LYS A 467 -50.32 14.01 -13.41
CA LYS A 467 -51.74 14.33 -13.57
C LYS A 467 -52.57 13.18 -13.03
N THR A 468 -53.15 13.40 -11.86
CA THR A 468 -54.18 12.55 -11.33
C THR A 468 -55.42 12.73 -12.20
N THR A 469 -55.68 11.83 -13.10
CA THR A 469 -56.99 11.67 -13.71
C THR A 469 -57.92 11.09 -12.67
N HIS A 470 -58.83 11.91 -12.20
CA HIS A 470 -60.04 11.48 -11.48
C HIS A 470 -60.83 10.56 -12.39
N VAL A 471 -60.92 9.30 -12.04
CA VAL A 471 -61.97 8.41 -12.55
C VAL A 471 -63.06 8.39 -11.52
N SER A 472 -64.19 9.04 -11.87
CA SER A 472 -65.45 9.01 -11.18
C SER A 472 -65.99 7.55 -11.10
N LYS A 473 -66.35 7.14 -9.89
CA LYS A 473 -67.13 5.95 -9.65
C LYS A 473 -68.57 6.25 -10.06
N GLU A 474 -69.05 5.67 -11.12
CA GLU A 474 -70.49 5.44 -11.31
C GLU A 474 -70.84 4.01 -10.85
N LYS A 475 -71.80 3.97 -9.96
CA LYS A 475 -72.55 2.79 -9.55
C LYS A 475 -73.53 2.43 -10.67
N SER A 476 -73.56 1.18 -11.07
CA SER A 476 -74.80 0.61 -11.54
C SER A 476 -74.95 -0.81 -11.03
N LYS A 477 -76.10 -1.02 -10.50
CA LYS A 477 -76.71 -2.23 -9.99
C LYS A 477 -77.16 -3.13 -11.13
N GLU A 478 -77.46 -4.39 -10.75
CA GLU A 478 -78.28 -5.39 -11.44
C GLU A 478 -77.51 -6.20 -12.52
N ILE A 479 -77.45 -7.48 -12.47
CA ILE A 479 -78.32 -8.62 -12.05
C ILE A 479 -77.43 -9.73 -11.51
#